data_019e2ef3a33d89724e1307d8ef55ce74
#
_entry.id   019e2ef3a33d89724e1307d8ef55ce74
#
_cell.length_a   1.000
_cell.length_b   1.000
_cell.length_c   1.000
_cell.angle_alpha   90.00
_cell.angle_beta   90.00
_cell.angle_gamma   90.00
#
_symmetry.space_group_name_H-M   'P 1'
#
loop_
_entity.id
_entity.type
_entity.pdbx_description
1 polymer ?
#
loop_
_entity_poly.entity_id
_entity_poly.type
_entity_poly.pdbx_seq_one_letter_code
_entity_poly.pdbx_strand_id
1 'polypeptide(L)'
;LKIKVAKDFYKKLAQEQGGGFEVWLGMRKAESSQREKRYAGTICDDIYPPHLFMPSKFPKLLEKLGVMIRLPVIDWQTEDVFEFLDGEQSPLYKMGFDRVGCFPCLAGGDFWKAKAFAFDDFGKSQRIKVVQLAHEVNDAVFKSVKWKLRNLDAMVTGKGKENEDDLFDAPCMMCHI
;
A
#
# COMPACT_ATOMS: atom_id res chain seq x y z
N LEU A 1 0.65 -10.58 -4.88
CA LEU A 1 2.00 -10.84 -5.36
C LEU A 1 3.04 -10.69 -4.24
N LYS A 2 3.09 -9.53 -3.53
CA LYS A 2 4.07 -9.23 -2.47
C LYS A 2 4.11 -10.28 -1.35
N ILE A 3 2.94 -10.72 -0.85
CA ILE A 3 2.88 -11.70 0.26
C ILE A 3 3.43 -13.07 -0.15
N LYS A 4 3.20 -13.50 -1.38
CA LYS A 4 3.74 -14.77 -1.86
C LYS A 4 5.27 -14.75 -1.79
N VAL A 5 5.87 -13.69 -2.31
CA VAL A 5 7.34 -13.50 -2.28
C VAL A 5 7.84 -13.43 -0.84
N ALA A 6 7.18 -12.66 0.03
CA ALA A 6 7.54 -12.54 1.44
C ALA A 6 7.50 -13.88 2.18
N LYS A 7 6.45 -14.70 1.97
CA LYS A 7 6.35 -16.03 2.59
C LYS A 7 7.52 -16.93 2.21
N ASP A 8 7.81 -16.99 0.91
CA ASP A 8 8.86 -17.85 0.41
C ASP A 8 10.23 -17.39 0.93
N PHE A 9 10.44 -16.07 0.98
CA PHE A 9 11.64 -15.47 1.55
C PHE A 9 11.79 -15.75 3.05
N TYR A 10 10.74 -15.54 3.84
CA TYR A 10 10.78 -15.77 5.30
C TYR A 10 11.05 -17.24 5.63
N LYS A 11 10.44 -18.16 4.88
CA LYS A 11 10.70 -19.58 5.04
C LYS A 11 12.16 -19.93 4.76
N LYS A 12 12.69 -19.44 3.64
CA LYS A 12 14.07 -19.65 3.24
C LYS A 12 15.03 -19.10 4.30
N LEU A 13 14.83 -17.83 4.71
CA LEU A 13 15.68 -17.18 5.70
C LEU A 13 15.71 -17.92 7.04
N ALA A 14 14.56 -18.34 7.56
CA ALA A 14 14.48 -19.12 8.81
C ALA A 14 15.21 -20.45 8.72
N GLN A 15 15.15 -21.11 7.56
CA GLN A 15 15.85 -22.39 7.34
C GLN A 15 17.38 -22.19 7.23
N GLU A 16 17.83 -21.13 6.55
CA GLU A 16 19.26 -20.81 6.38
C GLU A 16 19.92 -20.36 7.69
N GLN A 17 19.18 -19.62 8.54
CA GLN A 17 19.69 -19.16 9.83
C GLN A 17 19.61 -20.23 10.91
N GLY A 18 18.87 -21.31 10.68
CA GLY A 18 18.64 -22.35 11.70
C GLY A 18 17.82 -21.86 12.90
N GLY A 19 17.07 -20.78 12.77
CA GLY A 19 16.26 -20.20 13.84
C GLY A 19 15.26 -19.16 13.36
N GLY A 20 14.35 -18.77 14.27
CA GLY A 20 13.33 -17.77 14.01
C GLY A 20 13.87 -16.34 14.04
N PHE A 21 13.05 -15.39 13.58
CA PHE A 21 13.34 -13.96 13.58
C PHE A 21 12.05 -13.14 13.66
N GLU A 22 12.19 -11.89 14.05
CA GLU A 22 11.08 -10.94 14.03
C GLU A 22 11.06 -10.16 12.70
N VAL A 23 9.87 -10.02 12.12
CA VAL A 23 9.59 -9.14 10.99
C VAL A 23 8.92 -7.89 11.51
N TRP A 24 9.59 -6.77 11.40
CA TRP A 24 9.04 -5.49 11.82
C TRP A 24 8.29 -4.84 10.64
N LEU A 25 7.02 -4.51 10.84
CA LEU A 25 6.18 -3.89 9.84
C LEU A 25 5.76 -2.49 10.29
N GLY A 26 6.07 -1.48 9.47
CA GLY A 26 5.72 -0.08 9.69
C GLY A 26 4.26 0.24 9.38
N MET A 27 3.31 -0.59 9.83
CA MET A 27 1.88 -0.39 9.63
C MET A 27 1.28 0.38 10.79
N ARG A 28 0.30 1.25 10.51
CA ARG A 28 -0.38 2.08 11.51
C ARG A 28 -1.89 1.93 11.40
N LYS A 29 -2.59 2.00 12.54
CA LYS A 29 -4.06 2.04 12.60
C LYS A 29 -4.60 3.28 11.90
N ALA A 30 -3.95 4.42 12.11
CA ALA A 30 -4.33 5.72 11.55
C ALA A 30 -4.28 5.81 10.01
N GLU A 31 -3.76 4.81 9.31
CA GLU A 31 -3.67 4.86 7.84
C GLU A 31 -5.02 4.61 7.12
N SER A 32 -5.98 3.98 7.77
CA SER A 32 -7.35 3.84 7.27
C SER A 32 -8.30 3.29 8.33
N SER A 33 -9.59 3.62 8.23
CA SER A 33 -10.64 3.08 9.10
C SER A 33 -10.72 1.55 9.06
N GLN A 34 -10.40 0.93 7.92
CA GLN A 34 -10.33 -0.53 7.80
C GLN A 34 -9.15 -1.11 8.58
N ARG A 35 -7.99 -0.44 8.60
CA ARG A 35 -6.84 -0.87 9.39
C ARG A 35 -7.09 -0.69 10.88
N GLU A 36 -7.67 0.43 11.26
CA GLU A 36 -8.07 0.68 12.64
C GLU A 36 -8.97 -0.43 13.17
N LYS A 37 -10.04 -0.78 12.46
CA LYS A 37 -10.92 -1.89 12.83
C LYS A 37 -10.21 -3.24 12.86
N ARG A 38 -9.36 -3.51 11.88
CA ARG A 38 -8.65 -4.78 11.77
C ARG A 38 -7.65 -4.99 12.90
N TYR A 39 -6.97 -3.94 13.30
CA TYR A 39 -5.88 -3.98 14.28
C TYR A 39 -6.26 -3.37 15.63
N ALA A 40 -7.55 -3.19 15.92
CA ALA A 40 -8.04 -2.58 17.16
C ALA A 40 -7.47 -3.25 18.44
N GLY A 41 -7.30 -4.57 18.42
CA GLY A 41 -6.71 -5.34 19.53
C GLY A 41 -5.19 -5.53 19.46
N THR A 42 -4.51 -4.85 18.53
CA THR A 42 -3.05 -4.99 18.36
C THR A 42 -2.33 -3.86 19.08
N ILE A 43 -1.25 -4.15 19.77
CA ILE A 43 -0.40 -3.18 20.47
C ILE A 43 1.05 -3.26 20.00
N CYS A 44 1.80 -2.16 20.14
CA CYS A 44 3.16 -2.03 19.60
C CYS A 44 4.17 -2.97 20.26
N ASP A 45 3.98 -3.30 21.53
CA ASP A 45 4.94 -4.12 22.31
C ASP A 45 4.77 -5.62 22.10
N ASP A 46 3.65 -6.04 21.52
CA ASP A 46 3.36 -7.45 21.30
C ASP A 46 4.00 -8.00 20.03
N ILE A 47 4.24 -9.30 20.07
CA ILE A 47 4.67 -10.09 18.92
C ILE A 47 3.58 -11.09 18.53
N TYR A 48 3.36 -11.21 17.23
CA TYR A 48 2.25 -11.99 16.69
C TYR A 48 2.73 -13.09 15.75
N PRO A 49 2.22 -14.33 15.89
CA PRO A 49 2.41 -15.34 14.85
C PRO A 49 1.82 -14.85 13.51
N PRO A 50 2.54 -15.00 12.38
CA PRO A 50 2.10 -14.47 11.10
C PRO A 50 0.70 -14.94 10.67
N HIS A 51 0.33 -16.17 10.99
CA HIS A 51 -0.96 -16.74 10.62
C HIS A 51 -2.14 -16.18 11.46
N LEU A 52 -1.88 -15.70 12.69
CA LEU A 52 -2.90 -14.99 13.48
C LEU A 52 -3.06 -13.55 13.01
N PHE A 53 -1.95 -12.91 12.65
CA PHE A 53 -1.95 -11.56 12.10
C PHE A 53 -2.66 -11.47 10.73
N MET A 54 -2.41 -12.46 9.84
CA MET A 54 -3.04 -12.57 8.53
C MET A 54 -3.45 -14.02 8.22
N PRO A 55 -4.58 -14.49 8.77
CA PRO A 55 -4.94 -15.91 8.73
C PRO A 55 -5.02 -16.52 7.33
N SER A 56 -5.52 -15.75 6.36
CA SER A 56 -5.67 -16.23 4.97
C SER A 56 -4.41 -16.09 4.13
N LYS A 57 -3.36 -15.47 4.66
CA LYS A 57 -2.18 -15.07 3.87
C LYS A 57 -0.91 -15.79 4.28
N PHE A 58 -0.70 -16.01 5.57
CA PHE A 58 0.49 -16.68 6.07
C PHE A 58 0.19 -18.07 6.62
N PRO A 59 1.00 -19.09 6.27
CA PRO A 59 0.82 -20.45 6.78
C PRO A 59 1.33 -20.55 8.24
N LYS A 60 0.72 -21.46 9.01
CA LYS A 60 1.18 -21.82 10.37
C LYS A 60 2.64 -22.33 10.41
N LEU A 61 3.17 -22.76 9.27
CA LEU A 61 4.56 -23.19 9.15
C LEU A 61 5.55 -22.10 9.57
N LEU A 62 5.27 -20.83 9.29
CA LEU A 62 6.17 -19.74 9.68
C LEU A 62 6.32 -19.60 11.18
N GLU A 63 5.24 -19.77 11.94
CA GLU A 63 5.30 -19.82 13.41
C GLU A 63 6.16 -20.98 13.89
N LYS A 64 5.99 -22.16 13.31
CA LYS A 64 6.81 -23.35 13.64
C LYS A 64 8.30 -23.13 13.35
N LEU A 65 8.61 -22.26 12.40
CA LEU A 65 9.98 -21.84 12.08
C LEU A 65 10.44 -20.66 12.97
N GLY A 66 9.63 -20.22 13.93
CA GLY A 66 9.95 -19.13 14.84
C GLY A 66 9.86 -17.73 14.22
N VAL A 67 9.22 -17.60 13.05
CA VAL A 67 9.02 -16.28 12.43
C VAL A 67 7.85 -15.59 13.12
N MET A 68 8.08 -14.39 13.63
CA MET A 68 7.10 -13.58 14.35
C MET A 68 6.98 -12.20 13.71
N ILE A 69 5.86 -11.53 13.93
CA ILE A 69 5.60 -10.16 13.44
C ILE A 69 5.49 -9.21 14.63
N ARG A 70 6.16 -8.06 14.50
CA ARG A 70 6.02 -6.93 15.42
C ARG A 70 5.59 -5.68 14.66
N LEU A 71 4.76 -4.86 15.28
CA LEU A 71 4.19 -3.63 14.71
C LEU A 71 4.58 -2.41 15.56
N PRO A 72 5.85 -1.99 15.57
CA PRO A 72 6.37 -1.01 16.52
C PRO A 72 5.72 0.37 16.45
N VAL A 73 5.08 0.69 15.33
CA VAL A 73 4.44 2.00 15.10
C VAL A 73 2.92 1.90 14.90
N ILE A 74 2.30 0.80 15.34
CA ILE A 74 0.89 0.51 15.05
C ILE A 74 -0.07 1.60 15.57
N ASP A 75 0.26 2.23 16.70
CA ASP A 75 -0.56 3.24 17.36
C ASP A 75 -0.16 4.68 16.98
N TRP A 76 0.90 4.86 16.20
CA TRP A 76 1.37 6.18 15.81
C TRP A 76 0.40 6.91 14.88
N GLN A 77 0.22 8.21 15.16
CA GLN A 77 -0.45 9.13 14.25
C GLN A 77 0.54 9.62 13.16
N THR A 78 0.04 10.38 12.22
CA THR A 78 0.90 10.94 11.14
C THR A 78 1.91 11.93 11.70
N GLU A 79 1.49 12.68 12.68
CA GLU A 79 2.28 13.69 13.41
C GLU A 79 3.47 13.02 14.11
N ASP A 80 3.23 11.89 14.82
CA ASP A 80 4.28 11.13 15.51
C ASP A 80 5.38 10.67 14.55
N VAL A 81 4.97 10.24 13.34
CA VAL A 81 5.92 9.84 12.29
C VAL A 81 6.78 11.02 11.83
N PHE A 82 6.17 12.18 11.61
CA PHE A 82 6.90 13.36 11.17
C PHE A 82 7.81 13.92 12.27
N GLU A 83 7.37 13.89 13.50
CA GLU A 83 8.19 14.25 14.65
C GLU A 83 9.41 13.33 14.78
N PHE A 84 9.20 12.02 14.71
CA PHE A 84 10.29 11.04 14.76
C PHE A 84 11.30 11.20 13.63
N LEU A 85 10.84 11.54 12.42
CA LEU A 85 11.71 11.73 11.26
C LEU A 85 12.49 13.06 11.29
N ASP A 86 12.13 14.00 12.15
CA ASP A 86 12.83 15.27 12.38
C ASP A 86 13.32 15.96 11.08
N GLY A 87 12.46 16.03 10.08
CA GLY A 87 12.78 16.65 8.79
C GLY A 87 13.34 15.73 7.72
N GLU A 88 13.71 14.49 8.04
CA GLU A 88 14.23 13.48 7.10
C GLU A 88 13.15 12.85 6.20
N GLN A 89 11.91 13.31 6.28
CA GLN A 89 10.83 12.86 5.40
C GLN A 89 11.07 13.27 3.95
N SER A 90 10.51 12.47 3.03
CA SER A 90 10.62 12.76 1.60
C SER A 90 10.20 14.20 1.27
N PRO A 91 10.97 14.95 0.46
CA PRO A 91 10.62 16.30 0.02
C PRO A 91 9.26 16.39 -0.68
N LEU A 92 8.76 15.30 -1.21
CA LEU A 92 7.45 15.22 -1.89
C LEU A 92 6.29 15.59 -0.94
N TYR A 93 6.40 15.32 0.36
CA TYR A 93 5.39 15.77 1.33
C TYR A 93 5.30 17.30 1.38
N LYS A 94 6.45 18.00 1.35
CA LYS A 94 6.50 19.47 1.28
C LYS A 94 5.93 20.03 -0.03
N MET A 95 5.93 19.22 -1.10
CA MET A 95 5.32 19.54 -2.39
C MET A 95 3.82 19.20 -2.44
N GLY A 96 3.24 18.80 -1.30
CA GLY A 96 1.82 18.52 -1.14
C GLY A 96 1.40 17.14 -1.68
N PHE A 97 2.27 16.14 -1.62
CA PHE A 97 1.88 14.74 -1.81
C PHE A 97 1.61 14.10 -0.46
N ASP A 98 0.46 13.50 -0.26
CA ASP A 98 0.10 12.81 0.99
C ASP A 98 0.63 11.37 1.03
N ARG A 99 0.92 10.81 -0.13
CA ARG A 99 1.41 9.44 -0.25
C ARG A 99 2.63 9.39 -1.15
N VAL A 100 3.72 8.93 -0.56
CA VAL A 100 5.00 8.75 -1.25
C VAL A 100 5.33 7.26 -1.27
N GLY A 101 5.37 6.68 -2.45
CA GLY A 101 5.65 5.26 -2.62
C GLY A 101 5.61 4.87 -4.09
N CYS A 102 4.51 4.27 -4.54
CA CYS A 102 4.33 3.97 -5.97
C CYS A 102 4.05 5.26 -6.76
N PHE A 103 4.61 5.37 -7.96
CA PHE A 103 4.41 6.56 -8.79
C PHE A 103 3.90 6.17 -10.21
N PRO A 104 2.63 6.49 -10.54
CA PRO A 104 1.59 6.95 -9.64
C PRO A 104 1.09 5.84 -8.71
N CYS A 105 0.51 6.20 -7.57
CA CYS A 105 -0.13 5.21 -6.69
C CYS A 105 -1.48 4.80 -7.30
N LEU A 106 -1.61 3.52 -7.68
CA LEU A 106 -2.87 3.01 -8.27
C LEU A 106 -4.05 3.06 -7.29
N ALA A 107 -3.76 3.00 -5.98
CA ALA A 107 -4.75 3.11 -4.92
C ALA A 107 -5.00 4.56 -4.46
N GLY A 108 -4.23 5.51 -4.95
CA GLY A 108 -4.50 6.94 -4.75
C GLY A 108 -5.76 7.34 -5.51
N GLY A 109 -6.53 8.31 -4.99
CA GLY A 109 -7.64 8.93 -5.69
C GLY A 109 -7.20 9.55 -7.03
N ASP A 110 -8.17 9.85 -7.88
CA ASP A 110 -7.88 10.35 -9.23
C ASP A 110 -7.16 11.71 -9.22
N PHE A 111 -7.44 12.54 -8.21
CA PHE A 111 -6.71 13.79 -7.97
C PHE A 111 -5.20 13.58 -7.82
N TRP A 112 -4.79 12.64 -6.96
CA TRP A 112 -3.38 12.34 -6.71
C TRP A 112 -2.68 11.70 -7.91
N LYS A 113 -3.40 10.89 -8.67
CA LYS A 113 -2.89 10.35 -9.95
C LYS A 113 -2.65 11.45 -10.96
N ALA A 114 -3.61 12.37 -11.12
CA ALA A 114 -3.46 13.51 -12.02
C ALA A 114 -2.29 14.42 -11.60
N LYS A 115 -2.14 14.68 -10.30
CA LYS A 115 -1.02 15.46 -9.76
C LYS A 115 0.32 14.78 -10.05
N ALA A 116 0.43 13.47 -9.82
CA ALA A 116 1.63 12.70 -10.13
C ALA A 116 1.96 12.71 -11.64
N PHE A 117 0.96 12.57 -12.50
CA PHE A 117 1.13 12.61 -13.95
C PHE A 117 1.55 13.98 -14.49
N ALA A 118 1.19 15.06 -13.80
CA ALA A 118 1.56 16.42 -14.16
C ALA A 118 2.88 16.89 -13.56
N PHE A 119 3.44 16.14 -12.62
CA PHE A 119 4.55 16.59 -11.77
C PHE A 119 5.82 16.88 -12.57
N ASP A 120 6.24 15.95 -13.42
CA ASP A 120 7.46 16.05 -14.21
C ASP A 120 7.35 15.27 -15.54
N ASP A 121 8.42 15.22 -16.30
CA ASP A 121 8.43 14.50 -17.59
C ASP A 121 8.33 12.98 -17.41
N PHE A 122 8.80 12.44 -16.28
CA PHE A 122 8.58 11.05 -15.94
C PHE A 122 7.09 10.79 -15.68
N GLY A 123 6.43 11.64 -14.91
CA GLY A 123 4.98 11.58 -14.69
C GLY A 123 4.18 11.60 -16.00
N LYS A 124 4.51 12.53 -16.89
CA LYS A 124 3.89 12.61 -18.22
C LYS A 124 4.08 11.33 -19.02
N SER A 125 5.29 10.75 -19.00
CA SER A 125 5.57 9.47 -19.68
C SER A 125 4.76 8.30 -19.10
N GLN A 126 4.62 8.25 -17.77
CA GLN A 126 3.79 7.23 -17.11
C GLN A 126 2.31 7.39 -17.46
N ARG A 127 1.81 8.63 -17.56
CA ARG A 127 0.44 8.89 -18.03
C ARG A 127 0.19 8.24 -19.40
N ILE A 128 1.08 8.47 -20.36
CA ILE A 128 0.95 7.90 -21.71
C ILE A 128 0.89 6.38 -21.64
N LYS A 129 1.79 5.74 -20.88
CA LYS A 129 1.82 4.28 -20.72
C LYS A 129 0.53 3.74 -20.06
N VAL A 130 0.04 4.39 -19.01
CA VAL A 130 -1.20 3.97 -18.33
C VAL A 130 -2.39 4.08 -19.27
N VAL A 131 -2.49 5.16 -20.05
CA VAL A 131 -3.56 5.34 -21.02
C VAL A 131 -3.51 4.27 -22.11
N GLN A 132 -2.33 4.00 -22.67
CA GLN A 132 -2.14 2.95 -23.68
C GLN A 132 -2.54 1.58 -23.14
N LEU A 133 -2.01 1.18 -21.96
CA LEU A 133 -2.35 -0.09 -21.34
C LEU A 133 -3.84 -0.21 -21.02
N ALA A 134 -4.48 0.87 -20.59
CA ALA A 134 -5.92 0.87 -20.32
C ALA A 134 -6.74 0.60 -21.59
N HIS A 135 -6.35 1.16 -22.72
CA HIS A 135 -6.98 0.87 -24.01
C HIS A 135 -6.73 -0.58 -24.43
N GLU A 136 -5.49 -1.06 -24.38
CA GLU A 136 -5.13 -2.43 -24.73
C GLU A 136 -5.91 -3.47 -23.90
N VAL A 137 -5.98 -3.25 -22.58
CA VAL A 137 -6.75 -4.13 -21.67
C VAL A 137 -8.24 -4.08 -21.97
N ASN A 138 -8.79 -2.88 -22.21
CA ASN A 138 -10.20 -2.71 -22.56
C ASN A 138 -10.55 -3.43 -23.87
N ASP A 139 -9.71 -3.31 -24.88
CA ASP A 139 -9.92 -3.94 -26.19
C ASP A 139 -9.75 -5.47 -26.13
N ALA A 140 -8.79 -5.97 -25.35
CA ALA A 140 -8.46 -7.39 -25.30
C ALA A 140 -9.39 -8.19 -24.39
N VAL A 141 -9.78 -7.64 -23.24
CA VAL A 141 -10.44 -8.40 -22.16
C VAL A 141 -11.93 -8.07 -22.05
N PHE A 142 -12.36 -6.86 -22.40
CA PHE A 142 -13.67 -6.33 -22.05
C PHE A 142 -14.55 -5.99 -23.26
N LYS A 143 -14.48 -6.77 -24.34
CA LYS A 143 -15.40 -6.59 -25.48
C LYS A 143 -16.89 -6.56 -25.09
N SER A 144 -17.25 -7.11 -23.92
CA SER A 144 -18.62 -7.18 -23.42
C SER A 144 -18.88 -6.33 -22.17
N VAL A 145 -17.86 -5.89 -21.45
CA VAL A 145 -18.00 -5.06 -20.24
C VAL A 145 -17.22 -3.78 -20.46
N LYS A 146 -17.93 -2.69 -20.74
CA LYS A 146 -17.33 -1.35 -20.81
C LYS A 146 -16.70 -1.01 -19.48
N TRP A 147 -15.41 -1.32 -19.33
CA TRP A 147 -14.63 -0.76 -18.25
C TRP A 147 -14.76 0.74 -18.35
N LYS A 148 -15.16 1.37 -17.24
CA LYS A 148 -15.61 2.76 -17.28
C LYS A 148 -14.43 3.67 -17.62
N LEU A 149 -14.20 3.91 -18.91
CA LEU A 149 -13.23 4.90 -19.42
C LEU A 149 -13.38 6.28 -18.74
N ARG A 150 -14.59 6.57 -18.20
CA ARG A 150 -14.82 7.76 -17.35
C ARG A 150 -13.84 7.90 -16.18
N ASN A 151 -13.32 6.79 -15.64
CA ASN A 151 -12.34 6.85 -14.57
C ASN A 151 -10.95 7.20 -15.10
N LEU A 152 -10.66 6.85 -16.36
CA LEU A 152 -9.42 7.24 -17.01
C LEU A 152 -9.41 8.76 -17.28
N ASP A 153 -10.51 9.33 -17.74
CA ASP A 153 -10.63 10.77 -17.93
C ASP A 153 -10.48 11.53 -16.61
N ALA A 154 -11.08 11.05 -15.53
CA ALA A 154 -10.92 11.62 -14.19
C ALA A 154 -9.46 11.58 -13.72
N MET A 155 -8.77 10.44 -13.91
CA MET A 155 -7.34 10.28 -13.58
C MET A 155 -6.43 11.23 -14.39
N VAL A 156 -6.83 11.52 -15.63
CA VAL A 156 -6.04 12.36 -16.54
C VAL A 156 -6.31 13.84 -16.30
N THR A 157 -7.56 14.22 -15.99
CA THR A 157 -8.00 15.60 -15.87
C THR A 157 -8.04 16.12 -14.44
N GLY A 158 -7.92 15.26 -13.45
CA GLY A 158 -8.05 15.61 -12.04
C GLY A 158 -9.46 16.04 -11.62
N LYS A 159 -10.48 15.77 -12.47
CA LYS A 159 -11.88 16.13 -12.18
C LYS A 159 -12.60 15.17 -11.21
N GLY A 160 -11.85 14.43 -10.40
CA GLY A 160 -12.36 13.73 -9.23
C GLY A 160 -12.61 14.75 -8.10
N LYS A 161 -13.67 14.55 -7.31
CA LYS A 161 -13.85 15.31 -6.08
C LYS A 161 -12.66 15.04 -5.17
N GLU A 162 -12.10 16.09 -4.56
CA GLU A 162 -11.32 16.00 -3.33
C GLU A 162 -12.28 15.49 -2.22
N ASN A 163 -12.60 14.21 -2.23
CA ASN A 163 -13.21 13.59 -1.07
C ASN A 163 -12.03 13.11 -0.23
N GLU A 164 -11.81 13.75 0.89
CA GLU A 164 -10.87 13.27 1.92
C GLU A 164 -11.15 11.81 2.29
N ASP A 165 -12.40 11.36 2.22
CA ASP A 165 -12.80 10.00 2.47
C ASP A 165 -12.38 9.00 1.38
N ASP A 166 -12.27 9.40 0.11
CA ASP A 166 -11.85 8.53 -1.00
C ASP A 166 -10.34 8.18 -0.97
N LEU A 167 -9.54 8.98 -0.27
CA LEU A 167 -8.10 8.75 -0.10
C LEU A 167 -7.80 7.52 0.75
N PHE A 168 -8.70 7.19 1.68
CA PHE A 168 -8.49 6.12 2.66
C PHE A 168 -9.34 4.87 2.39
N ASP A 169 -10.46 5.01 1.69
CA ASP A 169 -11.40 3.91 1.45
C ASP A 169 -11.19 3.17 0.12
N ALA A 170 -10.40 3.70 -0.81
CA ALA A 170 -10.04 2.94 -1.99
C ALA A 170 -9.16 1.75 -1.58
N PRO A 171 -9.66 0.51 -1.68
CA PRO A 171 -8.88 -0.65 -1.33
C PRO A 171 -7.66 -0.69 -2.25
N CYS A 172 -6.49 -0.43 -1.70
CA CYS A 172 -5.26 -0.76 -2.39
C CYS A 172 -5.25 -2.27 -2.60
N MET A 173 -5.56 -2.74 -3.80
CA MET A 173 -5.49 -4.17 -4.14
C MET A 173 -4.09 -4.73 -3.88
N MET A 174 -3.09 -3.88 -3.72
CA MET A 174 -1.72 -4.24 -3.34
C MET A 174 -1.44 -4.08 -1.84
N CYS A 175 -2.30 -3.39 -1.09
CA CYS A 175 -2.20 -3.16 0.36
C CYS A 175 -3.27 -3.93 1.16
N HIS A 176 -4.09 -4.76 0.54
CA HIS A 176 -4.88 -5.78 1.20
C HIS A 176 -3.96 -6.90 1.72
N ILE A 177 -3.04 -6.49 2.53
CA ILE A 177 -2.26 -7.35 3.39
C ILE A 177 -2.86 -7.28 4.77
#